data_5c162561af4c54ed16d291e1fa861708
#
_entry.id   5c162561af4c54ed16d291e1fa861708
#
_cell.length_a   1.000
_cell.length_b   1.000
_cell.length_c   1.000
_cell.angle_alpha   90.00
_cell.angle_beta   90.00
_cell.angle_gamma   90.00
#
_symmetry.space_group_name_H-M   'P 1'
#
loop_
_entity.id
_entity.type
_entity.pdbx_description
1 polymer ?
#
loop_
_entity_poly.entity_id
_entity_poly.type
_entity_poly.pdbx_seq_one_letter_code
_entity_poly.pdbx_strand_id
1 'polypeptide(L)'
;MRSMRKSTCHLFFLYFVCAGIITGCSQNNTPGKKHEFAALENEKWWGGAVLDGPNSPLNDRQFVYDQFADCKANQAAPFFISDKGRYIWSDKPLKIEFDGDKIAVESRGGEVVWGKAGETLKDAFLYGSKNFFPPSGKIPDTLLITSPQYNTWIELQYNQNEKDILKYAENIFKNGFPSGVIMIDDNWQERYGTWSFDCKKFSDPKGMIEKLHKMGVKVMLWVVPFISSDSPVYRELERKKLLIFEDSTKTKPAKIEWWNGVSALVDLSNPEGSKWFKGELQKLVTDYGVDGFKLDAGDPESYVGNYSFNDFSPNDHCEAYAKLALDFPLNELRACWKMAGQPLVQRLRDKSHTWDDVRVLIPDMIGLGLIGHQFGCPDMIGGGEWTSFQDSSVMDEELIVRAAQISALMPMMQFSVAPWRVLGKENLVICKKMADLHYSMGKEILDLAGECAVSGEPMVRNLEYEYAGKGYEEIKDQFLLGNKILVAPVVVKGQRSREVIFPDGKWQGDDGSIVIGPATLKIEVPIQRLAWYRKM
;
A
#
# COMPACT_ATOMS: atom_id res chain seq x y z
N MET A 1 -2.84 2.95 56.25
CA MET A 1 -2.07 3.92 55.49
C MET A 1 -0.80 3.28 54.95
N ARG A 2 -0.81 2.76 53.74
CA ARG A 2 0.37 2.38 52.94
C ARG A 2 0.09 2.77 51.49
N SER A 3 0.87 3.70 51.02
CA SER A 3 0.85 4.25 49.66
C SER A 3 1.27 3.18 48.65
N MET A 4 0.40 2.82 47.72
CA MET A 4 0.78 2.04 46.54
C MET A 4 1.18 2.99 45.41
N ARG A 5 2.47 3.04 45.12
CA ARG A 5 3.02 3.70 43.92
C ARG A 5 2.59 2.88 42.71
N LYS A 6 1.90 3.53 41.77
CA LYS A 6 1.68 3.00 40.41
C LYS A 6 3.00 3.08 39.65
N SER A 7 3.55 1.93 39.29
CA SER A 7 4.68 1.81 38.38
C SER A 7 4.14 1.78 36.96
N THR A 8 4.45 2.82 36.20
CA THR A 8 4.15 2.91 34.76
C THR A 8 5.21 2.09 34.03
N CYS A 9 4.81 0.95 33.51
CA CYS A 9 5.68 0.10 32.71
C CYS A 9 5.64 0.62 31.26
N HIS A 10 6.66 1.35 30.83
CA HIS A 10 6.88 1.65 29.43
C HIS A 10 7.57 0.45 28.80
N LEU A 11 6.83 -0.30 28.00
CA LEU A 11 7.42 -1.34 27.15
C LEU A 11 8.07 -0.66 25.95
N PHE A 12 9.38 -0.43 26.04
CA PHE A 12 10.23 -0.19 24.88
C PHE A 12 10.47 -1.53 24.19
N PHE A 13 9.96 -1.70 22.98
CA PHE A 13 10.42 -2.76 22.09
C PHE A 13 11.84 -2.41 21.62
N LEU A 14 12.84 -2.93 22.32
CA LEU A 14 14.21 -2.97 21.83
C LEU A 14 14.31 -4.08 20.79
N TYR A 15 14.53 -3.73 19.55
CA TYR A 15 15.05 -4.65 18.53
C TYR A 15 16.47 -5.04 18.92
N PHE A 16 16.63 -6.25 19.45
CA PHE A 16 17.96 -6.85 19.58
C PHE A 16 18.39 -7.33 18.18
N VAL A 17 19.27 -6.59 17.56
CA VAL A 17 20.06 -7.08 16.42
C VAL A 17 21.09 -8.06 17.00
N CYS A 18 20.78 -9.35 17.03
CA CYS A 18 21.78 -10.38 17.17
C CYS A 18 22.59 -10.45 15.87
N ALA A 19 23.79 -9.89 15.87
CA ALA A 19 24.79 -10.15 14.84
C ALA A 19 25.28 -11.59 14.99
N GLY A 20 24.48 -12.53 14.50
CA GLY A 20 24.90 -13.91 14.25
C GLY A 20 25.75 -13.93 12.99
N ILE A 21 27.00 -14.36 13.10
CA ILE A 21 27.86 -14.67 11.95
C ILE A 21 27.17 -15.82 11.19
N ILE A 22 26.41 -15.51 10.15
CA ILE A 22 25.83 -16.48 9.24
C ILE A 22 26.93 -16.88 8.25
N THR A 23 27.64 -17.96 8.56
CA THR A 23 28.48 -18.66 7.60
C THR A 23 27.59 -19.45 6.65
N GLY A 24 27.47 -18.98 5.43
CA GLY A 24 27.26 -19.80 4.25
C GLY A 24 25.86 -20.26 3.93
N CYS A 25 25.17 -19.50 3.08
CA CYS A 25 24.30 -20.03 2.04
C CYS A 25 24.41 -19.11 0.83
N SER A 26 24.92 -19.63 -0.27
CA SER A 26 24.96 -18.91 -1.54
C SER A 26 23.56 -18.94 -2.19
N GLN A 27 22.60 -18.22 -1.63
CA GLN A 27 21.57 -17.63 -2.46
C GLN A 27 22.28 -16.57 -3.29
N ASN A 28 21.97 -16.45 -4.57
CA ASN A 28 22.63 -15.57 -5.55
C ASN A 28 22.70 -14.10 -5.07
N ASN A 29 23.50 -13.83 -4.06
CA ASN A 29 23.81 -12.54 -3.48
C ASN A 29 25.21 -12.11 -3.85
N THR A 30 25.67 -12.48 -5.06
CA THR A 30 26.97 -12.05 -5.54
C THR A 30 26.89 -10.56 -5.79
N PRO A 31 27.70 -9.73 -5.09
CA PRO A 31 27.77 -8.32 -5.36
C PRO A 31 28.09 -8.07 -6.82
N GLY A 32 27.27 -7.27 -7.48
CA GLY A 32 27.52 -6.85 -8.85
C GLY A 32 28.65 -5.81 -8.91
N LYS A 33 28.89 -5.28 -10.09
CA LYS A 33 29.83 -4.17 -10.26
C LYS A 33 29.26 -2.93 -9.58
N LYS A 34 30.05 -2.31 -8.69
CA LYS A 34 29.73 -1.02 -8.10
C LYS A 34 29.93 0.09 -9.13
N HIS A 35 28.92 0.94 -9.30
CA HIS A 35 28.99 2.15 -10.12
C HIS A 35 28.96 3.36 -9.20
N GLU A 36 29.79 4.35 -9.50
CA GLU A 36 29.85 5.62 -8.76
C GLU A 36 29.78 6.77 -9.76
N PHE A 37 28.96 7.76 -9.47
CA PHE A 37 28.84 8.97 -10.26
C PHE A 37 28.44 10.16 -9.39
N ALA A 38 28.68 11.38 -9.88
CA ALA A 38 28.30 12.59 -9.18
C ALA A 38 26.85 12.98 -9.47
N ALA A 39 26.16 13.51 -8.48
CA ALA A 39 24.93 14.25 -8.68
C ALA A 39 25.23 15.53 -9.50
N LEU A 40 24.26 15.98 -10.28
CA LEU A 40 24.34 17.26 -10.97
C LEU A 40 24.03 18.39 -9.97
N GLU A 41 24.37 19.61 -10.35
CA GLU A 41 24.08 20.80 -9.53
C GLU A 41 22.59 20.91 -9.22
N ASN A 42 22.23 20.98 -7.94
CA ASN A 42 20.86 21.05 -7.43
C ASN A 42 19.95 19.90 -7.91
N GLU A 43 20.51 18.75 -8.26
CA GLU A 43 19.74 17.55 -8.65
C GLU A 43 19.06 16.91 -7.44
N LYS A 44 17.81 16.49 -7.63
CA LYS A 44 16.98 15.83 -6.62
C LYS A 44 16.55 14.45 -7.11
N TRP A 45 16.55 13.45 -6.20
CA TRP A 45 16.28 12.04 -6.52
C TRP A 45 15.12 11.45 -5.74
N TRP A 46 14.33 10.60 -6.39
CA TRP A 46 13.17 9.86 -5.84
C TRP A 46 13.24 8.39 -6.26
N GLY A 47 12.47 7.52 -5.56
CA GLY A 47 12.31 6.12 -5.93
C GLY A 47 12.67 5.13 -4.83
N GLY A 48 12.88 3.88 -5.19
CA GLY A 48 13.29 2.79 -4.30
C GLY A 48 12.15 2.16 -3.52
N ALA A 49 11.66 2.77 -2.47
CA ALA A 49 10.55 2.26 -1.68
C ALA A 49 9.50 3.33 -1.37
N VAL A 50 8.26 2.90 -1.26
CA VAL A 50 7.12 3.79 -0.94
C VAL A 50 7.35 4.54 0.37
N LEU A 51 7.81 3.85 1.42
CA LEU A 51 8.03 4.45 2.74
C LEU A 51 9.20 5.44 2.81
N ASP A 52 9.92 5.64 1.72
CA ASP A 52 10.89 6.74 1.59
C ASP A 52 10.27 8.03 1.05
N GLY A 53 8.97 8.03 0.74
CA GLY A 53 8.24 9.23 0.32
C GLY A 53 8.47 10.44 1.23
N PRO A 54 8.31 10.34 2.57
CA PRO A 54 8.60 11.43 3.50
C PRO A 54 10.06 11.88 3.49
N ASN A 55 10.98 11.01 3.08
CA ASN A 55 12.42 11.27 2.98
C ASN A 55 12.86 11.83 1.62
N SER A 56 11.95 11.82 0.65
CA SER A 56 12.25 12.33 -0.69
C SER A 56 12.21 13.87 -0.73
N PRO A 57 13.10 14.53 -1.47
CA PRO A 57 14.18 13.96 -2.28
C PRO A 57 15.24 13.23 -1.44
N LEU A 58 15.74 12.08 -1.93
CA LEU A 58 16.57 11.14 -1.15
C LEU A 58 17.96 11.67 -0.87
N ASN A 59 18.51 12.50 -1.76
CA ASN A 59 19.88 12.99 -1.70
C ASN A 59 20.05 14.32 -0.92
N ASP A 60 19.01 14.78 -0.23
CA ASP A 60 19.12 15.94 0.69
C ASP A 60 19.80 15.57 2.02
N ARG A 61 20.07 14.29 2.20
CA ARG A 61 20.73 13.72 3.38
C ARG A 61 21.57 12.50 2.98
N GLN A 62 22.39 12.01 3.88
CA GLN A 62 22.96 10.69 3.70
C GLN A 62 21.83 9.65 3.71
N PHE A 63 21.75 8.85 2.65
CA PHE A 63 20.73 7.82 2.48
C PHE A 63 21.37 6.54 1.96
N VAL A 64 21.06 5.42 2.60
CA VAL A 64 21.51 4.08 2.17
C VAL A 64 20.31 3.15 2.18
N TYR A 65 20.11 2.43 1.08
CA TYR A 65 19.08 1.40 0.98
C TYR A 65 19.60 0.17 0.25
N ASP A 66 19.58 -0.98 0.92
CA ASP A 66 19.82 -2.28 0.32
C ASP A 66 18.47 -2.99 0.17
N GLN A 67 18.02 -3.16 -1.05
CA GLN A 67 16.71 -3.74 -1.38
C GLN A 67 16.69 -5.27 -1.32
N PHE A 68 17.84 -5.93 -1.08
CA PHE A 68 17.87 -7.39 -0.97
C PHE A 68 17.09 -7.84 0.26
N ALA A 69 16.04 -8.65 0.02
CA ALA A 69 15.13 -9.15 1.02
C ALA A 69 14.41 -8.05 1.83
N ASP A 70 14.30 -6.84 1.30
CA ASP A 70 13.67 -5.70 1.98
C ASP A 70 12.82 -4.88 1.01
N CYS A 71 11.51 -4.86 1.21
CA CYS A 71 10.58 -3.94 0.58
C CYS A 71 9.99 -2.94 1.60
N LYS A 72 10.62 -2.83 2.78
CA LYS A 72 10.17 -2.00 3.92
C LYS A 72 8.74 -2.32 4.36
N ALA A 73 8.39 -3.61 4.33
CA ALA A 73 7.04 -4.11 4.65
C ALA A 73 5.92 -3.40 3.85
N ASN A 74 6.22 -2.93 2.63
CA ASN A 74 5.26 -2.28 1.73
C ASN A 74 5.64 -2.54 0.27
N GLN A 75 5.70 -1.52 -0.61
CA GLN A 75 6.09 -1.68 -2.00
C GLN A 75 7.48 -1.10 -2.24
N ALA A 76 8.27 -1.80 -3.05
CA ALA A 76 9.57 -1.33 -3.51
C ALA A 76 9.86 -1.77 -4.94
N ALA A 77 10.66 -0.98 -5.63
CA ALA A 77 11.17 -1.28 -6.97
C ALA A 77 12.62 -0.81 -7.13
N PRO A 78 13.45 -1.50 -7.90
CA PRO A 78 14.83 -1.10 -8.17
C PRO A 78 14.88 0.01 -9.23
N PHE A 79 14.14 1.09 -8.97
CA PHE A 79 13.95 2.22 -9.87
C PHE A 79 14.11 3.54 -9.12
N PHE A 80 15.04 4.38 -9.60
CA PHE A 80 15.31 5.71 -9.06
C PHE A 80 15.38 6.71 -10.21
N ILE A 81 14.85 7.91 -10.00
CA ILE A 81 14.74 8.97 -11.00
C ILE A 81 15.05 10.34 -10.42
N SER A 82 15.54 11.25 -11.26
CA SER A 82 15.86 12.62 -10.85
C SER A 82 15.08 13.68 -11.62
N ASP A 83 15.01 14.88 -11.03
CA ASP A 83 14.45 16.08 -11.64
C ASP A 83 15.26 16.61 -12.85
N LYS A 84 16.44 16.04 -13.09
CA LYS A 84 17.30 16.35 -14.26
C LYS A 84 17.19 15.29 -15.36
N GLY A 85 16.13 14.46 -15.32
CA GLY A 85 15.87 13.45 -16.34
C GLY A 85 16.76 12.21 -16.25
N ARG A 86 17.49 12.01 -15.16
CA ARG A 86 18.34 10.81 -14.98
C ARG A 86 17.56 9.69 -14.33
N TYR A 87 17.97 8.44 -14.64
CA TYR A 87 17.36 7.23 -14.08
C TYR A 87 18.42 6.19 -13.72
N ILE A 88 18.07 5.33 -12.75
CA ILE A 88 18.78 4.12 -12.37
C ILE A 88 17.75 3.00 -12.30
N TRP A 89 18.07 1.85 -12.88
CA TRP A 89 17.23 0.66 -12.90
C TRP A 89 18.06 -0.62 -12.78
N SER A 90 17.47 -1.65 -12.22
CA SER A 90 17.92 -3.04 -12.34
C SER A 90 16.71 -3.99 -12.36
N ASP A 91 16.87 -5.18 -12.93
CA ASP A 91 15.87 -6.25 -12.80
C ASP A 91 15.99 -7.00 -11.46
N LYS A 92 17.07 -6.78 -10.72
CA LYS A 92 17.37 -7.36 -9.40
C LYS A 92 17.50 -6.26 -8.33
N PRO A 93 17.45 -6.62 -7.03
CA PRO A 93 17.59 -5.64 -5.95
C PRO A 93 18.86 -4.80 -6.08
N LEU A 94 18.76 -3.52 -5.79
CA LEU A 94 19.86 -2.58 -5.74
C LEU A 94 20.27 -2.30 -4.30
N LYS A 95 21.57 -2.10 -4.10
CA LYS A 95 22.08 -1.31 -2.99
C LYS A 95 22.46 0.05 -3.51
N ILE A 96 21.86 1.11 -2.98
CA ILE A 96 22.10 2.49 -3.39
C ILE A 96 22.52 3.32 -2.17
N GLU A 97 23.42 4.26 -2.40
CA GLU A 97 23.91 5.19 -1.40
C GLU A 97 23.98 6.59 -2.01
N PHE A 98 23.35 7.56 -1.35
CA PHE A 98 23.51 8.99 -1.59
C PHE A 98 24.31 9.58 -0.43
N ASP A 99 25.44 10.22 -0.74
CA ASP A 99 26.31 10.88 0.25
C ASP A 99 26.84 12.19 -0.35
N GLY A 100 26.17 13.30 -0.06
CA GLY A 100 26.39 14.59 -0.71
C GLY A 100 26.22 14.49 -2.22
N ASP A 101 27.25 14.87 -2.97
CA ASP A 101 27.24 14.82 -4.44
C ASP A 101 27.51 13.40 -4.98
N LYS A 102 27.83 12.43 -4.12
CA LYS A 102 28.19 11.08 -4.55
C LYS A 102 26.99 10.16 -4.55
N ILE A 103 26.80 9.47 -5.67
CA ILE A 103 25.80 8.40 -5.83
C ILE A 103 26.56 7.12 -6.11
N ALA A 104 26.37 6.11 -5.24
CA ALA A 104 26.94 4.78 -5.44
C ALA A 104 25.81 3.75 -5.55
N VAL A 105 25.91 2.88 -6.55
CA VAL A 105 24.89 1.85 -6.79
C VAL A 105 25.52 0.53 -7.19
N GLU A 106 24.97 -0.55 -6.68
CA GLU A 106 25.38 -1.93 -6.94
C GLU A 106 24.13 -2.81 -7.06
N SER A 107 24.09 -3.70 -8.04
CA SER A 107 23.01 -4.68 -8.15
C SER A 107 23.35 -5.96 -7.39
N ARG A 108 22.35 -6.58 -6.80
CA ARG A 108 22.43 -7.89 -6.15
C ARG A 108 22.11 -9.02 -7.15
N GLY A 109 23.05 -9.31 -8.05
CA GLY A 109 22.94 -10.40 -9.01
C GLY A 109 22.36 -10.03 -10.38
N GLY A 110 22.25 -8.73 -10.69
CA GLY A 110 21.79 -8.21 -11.97
C GLY A 110 22.71 -7.14 -12.54
N GLU A 111 22.31 -6.52 -13.63
CA GLU A 111 22.97 -5.38 -14.24
C GLU A 111 22.35 -4.08 -13.72
N VAL A 112 23.17 -3.04 -13.51
CA VAL A 112 22.72 -1.67 -13.26
C VAL A 112 22.62 -0.93 -14.58
N VAL A 113 21.42 -0.53 -14.96
CA VAL A 113 21.14 0.33 -16.10
C VAL A 113 20.90 1.76 -15.60
N TRP A 114 21.66 2.71 -16.12
CA TRP A 114 21.51 4.11 -15.75
C TRP A 114 21.76 5.03 -16.94
N GLY A 115 21.16 6.22 -16.91
CA GLY A 115 21.32 7.16 -18.00
C GLY A 115 20.50 8.43 -17.79
N LYS A 116 20.34 9.18 -18.87
CA LYS A 116 19.51 10.39 -18.93
C LYS A 116 18.48 10.26 -20.04
N ALA A 117 17.22 10.57 -19.74
CA ALA A 117 16.09 10.50 -20.67
C ALA A 117 15.26 11.78 -20.56
N GLY A 118 15.69 12.84 -21.22
CA GLY A 118 15.08 14.17 -21.13
C GLY A 118 15.70 15.05 -20.04
N GLU A 119 14.93 16.02 -19.55
CA GLU A 119 15.43 17.09 -18.67
C GLU A 119 14.63 17.19 -17.34
N THR A 120 13.58 16.37 -17.18
CA THR A 120 12.64 16.48 -16.07
C THR A 120 12.41 15.14 -15.37
N LEU A 121 11.86 15.20 -14.15
CA LEU A 121 11.39 14.02 -13.40
C LEU A 121 10.40 13.18 -14.23
N LYS A 122 9.48 13.84 -14.93
CA LYS A 122 8.49 13.21 -15.80
C LYS A 122 9.12 12.47 -16.98
N ASP A 123 10.13 13.07 -17.61
CA ASP A 123 10.83 12.41 -18.72
C ASP A 123 11.53 11.13 -18.29
N ALA A 124 12.25 11.17 -17.16
CA ALA A 124 12.91 9.99 -16.58
C ALA A 124 11.89 8.90 -16.22
N PHE A 125 10.77 9.29 -15.60
CA PHE A 125 9.70 8.37 -15.25
C PHE A 125 9.09 7.69 -16.47
N LEU A 126 8.68 8.46 -17.49
CA LEU A 126 8.07 7.92 -18.69
C LEU A 126 9.02 7.01 -19.48
N TYR A 127 10.31 7.34 -19.49
CA TYR A 127 11.32 6.45 -20.06
C TYR A 127 11.37 5.11 -19.32
N GLY A 128 11.43 5.14 -17.98
CA GLY A 128 11.44 3.93 -17.14
C GLY A 128 10.16 3.11 -17.32
N SER A 129 8.99 3.76 -17.27
CA SER A 129 7.70 3.12 -17.49
C SER A 129 7.66 2.38 -18.84
N LYS A 130 8.08 3.05 -19.91
CA LYS A 130 8.06 2.45 -21.25
C LYS A 130 9.04 1.29 -21.43
N ASN A 131 10.24 1.35 -20.82
CA ASN A 131 11.33 0.44 -21.14
C ASN A 131 11.53 -0.67 -20.10
N PHE A 132 11.15 -0.46 -18.84
CA PHE A 132 11.44 -1.39 -17.75
C PHE A 132 10.18 -2.03 -17.16
N PHE A 133 9.06 -1.30 -17.13
CA PHE A 133 7.79 -1.78 -16.59
C PHE A 133 6.60 -1.25 -17.40
N PRO A 134 6.48 -1.63 -18.69
CA PRO A 134 5.44 -1.11 -19.56
C PRO A 134 4.05 -1.33 -18.98
N PRO A 135 3.18 -0.31 -19.04
CA PRO A 135 1.83 -0.41 -18.52
C PRO A 135 1.03 -1.47 -19.29
N SER A 136 0.22 -2.22 -18.55
CA SER A 136 -0.56 -3.34 -19.10
C SER A 136 -1.77 -2.92 -19.94
N GLY A 137 -2.17 -1.64 -19.87
CA GLY A 137 -3.41 -1.14 -20.47
C GLY A 137 -4.67 -1.58 -19.72
N LYS A 138 -4.54 -2.22 -18.56
CA LYS A 138 -5.65 -2.75 -17.77
C LYS A 138 -5.77 -2.00 -16.43
N ILE A 139 -6.99 -1.94 -15.91
CA ILE A 139 -7.31 -1.42 -14.58
C ILE A 139 -7.80 -2.58 -13.68
N PRO A 140 -7.67 -2.47 -12.34
CA PRO A 140 -8.35 -3.39 -11.42
C PRO A 140 -9.87 -3.22 -11.50
N ASP A 141 -10.62 -3.97 -10.68
CA ASP A 141 -12.08 -3.85 -10.63
C ASP A 141 -12.50 -2.40 -10.37
N THR A 142 -13.40 -1.90 -11.20
CA THR A 142 -13.80 -0.48 -11.20
C THR A 142 -14.43 -0.04 -9.88
N LEU A 143 -15.04 -0.96 -9.13
CA LEU A 143 -15.68 -0.63 -7.86
C LEU A 143 -14.66 -0.22 -6.78
N LEU A 144 -13.41 -0.72 -6.86
CA LEU A 144 -12.32 -0.30 -5.97
C LEU A 144 -11.96 1.19 -6.15
N ILE A 145 -12.19 1.73 -7.37
CA ILE A 145 -11.85 3.11 -7.74
C ILE A 145 -13.05 4.04 -7.57
N THR A 146 -14.26 3.56 -7.88
CA THR A 146 -15.45 4.40 -7.94
C THR A 146 -16.23 4.50 -6.65
N SER A 147 -15.90 3.68 -5.66
CA SER A 147 -16.66 3.59 -4.41
C SER A 147 -15.75 3.39 -3.21
N PRO A 148 -16.16 3.85 -2.01
CA PRO A 148 -15.42 3.55 -0.80
C PRO A 148 -15.34 2.04 -0.53
N GLN A 149 -14.26 1.62 0.11
CA GLN A 149 -14.05 0.27 0.60
C GLN A 149 -14.24 0.24 2.12
N TYR A 150 -14.66 -0.90 2.64
CA TYR A 150 -14.98 -1.11 4.06
C TYR A 150 -14.30 -2.39 4.54
N ASN A 151 -13.22 -2.24 5.31
CA ASN A 151 -12.47 -3.34 5.86
C ASN A 151 -12.99 -3.67 7.26
N THR A 152 -13.18 -4.92 7.59
CA THR A 152 -13.72 -5.34 8.90
C THR A 152 -12.66 -5.41 10.00
N TRP A 153 -11.38 -5.15 9.70
CA TRP A 153 -10.24 -5.35 10.61
C TRP A 153 -10.39 -4.63 11.96
N ILE A 154 -10.56 -3.31 11.95
CA ILE A 154 -10.61 -2.55 13.22
C ILE A 154 -11.86 -2.85 14.05
N GLU A 155 -12.99 -3.17 13.40
CA GLU A 155 -14.22 -3.44 14.11
C GLU A 155 -14.33 -4.87 14.67
N LEU A 156 -13.80 -5.86 13.95
CA LEU A 156 -13.96 -7.26 14.31
C LEU A 156 -12.66 -7.95 14.69
N GLN A 157 -11.51 -7.44 14.26
CA GLN A 157 -10.19 -8.01 14.52
C GLN A 157 -10.17 -9.52 14.22
N TYR A 158 -9.73 -10.34 15.16
CA TYR A 158 -9.71 -11.79 15.02
C TYR A 158 -11.09 -12.47 15.24
N ASN A 159 -12.15 -11.69 15.48
CA ASN A 159 -13.51 -12.21 15.67
C ASN A 159 -14.39 -12.02 14.44
N GLN A 160 -13.86 -12.25 13.26
CA GLN A 160 -14.64 -12.24 12.03
C GLN A 160 -15.76 -13.27 12.10
N ASN A 161 -17.02 -12.85 11.95
CA ASN A 161 -18.17 -13.74 12.00
C ASN A 161 -19.34 -13.20 11.15
N GLU A 162 -20.21 -14.13 10.68
CA GLU A 162 -21.31 -13.83 9.77
C GLU A 162 -22.23 -12.72 10.30
N LYS A 163 -22.64 -12.80 11.56
CA LYS A 163 -23.59 -11.87 12.18
C LYS A 163 -23.06 -10.44 12.20
N ASP A 164 -21.83 -10.25 12.66
CA ASP A 164 -21.28 -8.91 12.86
C ASP A 164 -20.82 -8.28 11.53
N ILE A 165 -20.41 -9.09 10.54
CA ILE A 165 -20.17 -8.63 9.17
C ILE A 165 -21.45 -8.09 8.54
N LEU A 166 -22.56 -8.84 8.60
CA LEU A 166 -23.84 -8.37 8.09
C LEU A 166 -24.32 -7.09 8.81
N LYS A 167 -24.15 -7.03 10.14
CA LYS A 167 -24.45 -5.83 10.92
C LYS A 167 -23.59 -4.64 10.51
N TYR A 168 -22.30 -4.85 10.23
CA TYR A 168 -21.40 -3.79 9.75
C TYR A 168 -21.90 -3.26 8.39
N ALA A 169 -22.23 -4.17 7.46
CA ALA A 169 -22.80 -3.81 6.16
C ALA A 169 -24.12 -3.01 6.30
N GLU A 170 -25.06 -3.48 7.13
CA GLU A 170 -26.33 -2.78 7.38
C GLU A 170 -26.10 -1.36 7.93
N ASN A 171 -25.09 -1.18 8.81
CA ASN A 171 -24.78 0.12 9.38
C ASN A 171 -24.15 1.08 8.36
N ILE A 172 -23.43 0.62 7.34
CA ILE A 172 -22.96 1.46 6.23
C ILE A 172 -24.18 2.17 5.61
N PHE A 173 -25.20 1.41 5.22
CA PHE A 173 -26.39 1.96 4.57
C PHE A 173 -27.27 2.77 5.53
N LYS A 174 -27.44 2.31 6.76
CA LYS A 174 -28.21 3.02 7.79
C LYS A 174 -27.66 4.41 8.07
N ASN A 175 -26.35 4.60 7.97
CA ASN A 175 -25.70 5.89 8.13
C ASN A 175 -25.53 6.65 6.80
N GLY A 176 -26.10 6.12 5.71
CA GLY A 176 -26.14 6.75 4.40
C GLY A 176 -24.79 6.82 3.67
N PHE A 177 -23.84 5.96 4.02
CA PHE A 177 -22.59 5.84 3.26
C PHE A 177 -22.83 5.10 1.94
N PRO A 178 -22.07 5.39 0.86
CA PRO A 178 -22.20 4.70 -0.41
C PRO A 178 -21.92 3.20 -0.30
N SER A 179 -22.52 2.38 -1.17
CA SER A 179 -22.13 0.98 -1.35
C SER A 179 -20.73 0.88 -1.96
N GLY A 180 -20.07 -0.26 -1.78
CA GLY A 180 -18.72 -0.49 -2.30
C GLY A 180 -18.26 -1.92 -2.09
N VAL A 181 -17.02 -2.07 -1.62
CA VAL A 181 -16.41 -3.37 -1.34
C VAL A 181 -16.31 -3.58 0.17
N ILE A 182 -16.71 -4.75 0.67
CA ILE A 182 -16.41 -5.20 2.03
C ILE A 182 -15.22 -6.17 1.98
N MET A 183 -14.18 -5.88 2.74
CA MET A 183 -13.04 -6.76 2.98
C MET A 183 -13.23 -7.47 4.31
N ILE A 184 -13.46 -8.78 4.26
CA ILE A 184 -13.47 -9.62 5.46
C ILE A 184 -12.02 -9.96 5.78
N ASP A 185 -11.54 -9.42 6.89
CA ASP A 185 -10.12 -9.45 7.26
C ASP A 185 -9.73 -10.74 7.99
N ASP A 186 -8.52 -10.80 8.55
CA ASP A 186 -7.88 -11.97 9.13
C ASP A 186 -8.78 -12.76 10.11
N ASN A 187 -8.61 -14.08 10.12
CA ASN A 187 -9.30 -15.02 11.02
C ASN A 187 -10.78 -15.33 10.66
N TRP A 188 -11.18 -15.16 9.39
CA TRP A 188 -12.44 -15.69 8.85
C TRP A 188 -12.34 -17.21 8.56
N GLN A 189 -11.15 -17.66 8.21
CA GLN A 189 -10.83 -19.04 7.83
C GLN A 189 -10.66 -19.96 9.04
N GLU A 190 -10.78 -21.26 8.79
CA GLU A 190 -10.57 -22.28 9.81
C GLU A 190 -9.12 -22.27 10.32
N ARG A 191 -8.14 -22.19 9.40
CA ARG A 191 -6.69 -22.10 9.67
C ARG A 191 -5.98 -21.46 8.49
N TYR A 192 -4.79 -20.93 8.71
CA TYR A 192 -3.96 -20.43 7.61
C TYR A 192 -3.59 -21.58 6.68
N GLY A 193 -3.91 -21.42 5.40
CA GLY A 193 -3.78 -22.44 4.36
C GLY A 193 -4.98 -23.37 4.23
N THR A 194 -5.88 -23.44 5.21
CA THR A 194 -7.18 -24.10 5.09
C THR A 194 -8.22 -23.03 4.74
N TRP A 195 -8.33 -22.74 3.45
CA TRP A 195 -9.17 -21.65 2.93
C TRP A 195 -10.64 -22.10 2.84
N SER A 196 -11.24 -22.33 4.01
CA SER A 196 -12.67 -22.55 4.20
C SER A 196 -13.15 -21.68 5.36
N PHE A 197 -14.39 -21.21 5.30
CA PHE A 197 -14.96 -20.44 6.41
C PHE A 197 -15.03 -21.31 7.68
N ASP A 198 -14.64 -20.74 8.82
CA ASP A 198 -14.76 -21.41 10.11
C ASP A 198 -16.25 -21.62 10.44
N CYS A 199 -16.70 -22.87 10.43
CA CYS A 199 -18.10 -23.23 10.67
C CYS A 199 -18.64 -22.83 12.05
N LYS A 200 -17.75 -22.50 13.01
CA LYS A 200 -18.12 -21.98 14.33
C LYS A 200 -18.53 -20.51 14.27
N LYS A 201 -18.03 -19.78 13.27
CA LYS A 201 -18.23 -18.34 13.09
C LYS A 201 -19.19 -18.03 11.93
N PHE A 202 -19.29 -18.94 10.96
CA PHE A 202 -20.09 -18.78 9.74
C PHE A 202 -20.98 -20.00 9.56
N SER A 203 -22.29 -19.82 9.74
CA SER A 203 -23.27 -20.89 9.59
C SER A 203 -23.71 -21.09 8.15
N ASP A 204 -23.76 -20.00 7.38
CA ASP A 204 -24.13 -19.98 5.96
C ASP A 204 -23.31 -18.91 5.21
N PRO A 205 -21.99 -19.14 5.00
CA PRO A 205 -21.11 -18.14 4.38
C PRO A 205 -21.54 -17.77 2.95
N LYS A 206 -22.09 -18.74 2.19
CA LYS A 206 -22.62 -18.46 0.85
C LYS A 206 -23.84 -17.55 0.91
N GLY A 207 -24.80 -17.85 1.77
CA GLY A 207 -25.98 -17.02 1.98
C GLY A 207 -25.63 -15.63 2.53
N MET A 208 -24.58 -15.50 3.35
CA MET A 208 -24.05 -14.21 3.79
C MET A 208 -23.57 -13.39 2.57
N ILE A 209 -22.73 -13.97 1.71
CA ILE A 209 -22.19 -13.29 0.52
C ILE A 209 -23.33 -12.91 -0.44
N GLU A 210 -24.29 -13.80 -0.67
CA GLU A 210 -25.48 -13.49 -1.48
C GLU A 210 -26.30 -12.32 -0.92
N LYS A 211 -26.43 -12.20 0.41
CA LYS A 211 -27.08 -11.06 1.07
C LYS A 211 -26.31 -9.76 0.83
N LEU A 212 -24.97 -9.79 0.96
CA LEU A 212 -24.10 -8.64 0.69
C LEU A 212 -24.20 -8.20 -0.78
N HIS A 213 -24.19 -9.14 -1.71
CA HIS A 213 -24.41 -8.85 -3.15
C HIS A 213 -25.78 -8.19 -3.41
N LYS A 214 -26.85 -8.67 -2.77
CA LYS A 214 -28.18 -8.04 -2.87
C LYS A 214 -28.23 -6.61 -2.32
N MET A 215 -27.33 -6.27 -1.41
CA MET A 215 -27.13 -4.91 -0.91
C MET A 215 -26.27 -4.05 -1.85
N GLY A 216 -25.76 -4.59 -2.97
CA GLY A 216 -24.89 -3.90 -3.91
C GLY A 216 -23.42 -3.83 -3.44
N VAL A 217 -22.99 -4.77 -2.60
CA VAL A 217 -21.63 -4.85 -2.05
C VAL A 217 -20.89 -6.04 -2.65
N LYS A 218 -19.66 -5.85 -3.13
CA LYS A 218 -18.73 -6.93 -3.44
C LYS A 218 -17.92 -7.35 -2.22
N VAL A 219 -17.46 -8.59 -2.19
CA VAL A 219 -16.79 -9.19 -1.03
C VAL A 219 -15.37 -9.62 -1.38
N MET A 220 -14.39 -9.11 -0.64
CA MET A 220 -13.01 -9.59 -0.65
C MET A 220 -12.70 -10.35 0.63
N LEU A 221 -11.83 -11.36 0.52
CA LEU A 221 -11.28 -12.08 1.66
C LEU A 221 -9.78 -11.81 1.82
N TRP A 222 -9.36 -11.62 3.05
CA TRP A 222 -7.95 -11.55 3.43
C TRP A 222 -7.29 -12.93 3.31
N VAL A 223 -6.11 -13.00 2.69
CA VAL A 223 -5.33 -14.23 2.50
C VAL A 223 -3.84 -13.95 2.64
N VAL A 224 -3.08 -15.00 3.02
CA VAL A 224 -1.62 -14.97 3.18
C VAL A 224 -0.99 -16.24 2.59
N PRO A 225 0.30 -16.23 2.24
CA PRO A 225 0.98 -17.44 1.74
C PRO A 225 1.40 -18.41 2.85
N PHE A 226 0.99 -18.17 4.10
CA PHE A 226 1.32 -18.98 5.26
C PHE A 226 0.40 -20.19 5.43
N ILE A 227 0.99 -21.30 5.92
CA ILE A 227 0.30 -22.58 6.18
C ILE A 227 0.53 -22.96 7.64
N SER A 228 -0.54 -23.10 8.41
CA SER A 228 -0.49 -23.54 9.80
C SER A 228 0.16 -24.93 9.92
N SER A 229 1.22 -25.05 10.71
CA SER A 229 2.03 -26.27 10.82
C SER A 229 1.28 -27.47 11.40
N ASP A 230 0.17 -27.24 12.13
CA ASP A 230 -0.67 -28.27 12.75
C ASP A 230 -1.86 -28.71 11.85
N SER A 231 -1.96 -28.16 10.62
CA SER A 231 -3.06 -28.43 9.70
C SER A 231 -2.87 -29.71 8.87
N PRO A 232 -3.95 -30.37 8.44
CA PRO A 232 -3.88 -31.47 7.47
C PRO A 232 -3.27 -31.00 6.12
N VAL A 233 -3.53 -29.76 5.74
CA VAL A 233 -2.99 -29.14 4.50
C VAL A 233 -1.48 -29.05 4.57
N TYR A 234 -0.90 -28.67 5.71
CA TYR A 234 0.56 -28.67 5.87
C TYR A 234 1.16 -30.04 5.51
N ARG A 235 0.61 -31.14 6.08
CA ARG A 235 1.11 -32.53 5.83
C ARG A 235 0.98 -32.93 4.37
N GLU A 236 -0.09 -32.48 3.70
CA GLU A 236 -0.28 -32.72 2.28
C GLU A 236 0.78 -32.01 1.44
N LEU A 237 1.00 -30.70 1.70
CA LEU A 237 1.95 -29.88 0.96
C LEU A 237 3.40 -30.30 1.24
N GLU A 238 3.73 -30.67 2.50
CA GLU A 238 5.02 -31.26 2.87
C GLU A 238 5.32 -32.51 2.04
N ARG A 239 4.38 -33.48 2.00
CA ARG A 239 4.52 -34.72 1.21
C ARG A 239 4.68 -34.43 -0.29
N LYS A 240 4.00 -33.41 -0.79
CA LYS A 240 4.09 -32.97 -2.21
C LYS A 240 5.29 -32.07 -2.48
N LYS A 241 6.05 -31.67 -1.46
CA LYS A 241 7.18 -30.72 -1.55
C LYS A 241 6.79 -29.37 -2.17
N LEU A 242 5.67 -28.83 -1.69
CA LEU A 242 5.13 -27.54 -2.13
C LEU A 242 5.33 -26.42 -1.12
N LEU A 243 6.15 -26.63 -0.10
CA LEU A 243 6.52 -25.66 0.93
C LEU A 243 7.98 -25.26 0.79
N ILE A 244 8.33 -24.07 1.23
CA ILE A 244 9.71 -23.59 1.33
C ILE A 244 10.48 -24.49 2.30
N PHE A 245 11.75 -24.75 2.01
CA PHE A 245 12.60 -25.69 2.75
C PHE A 245 13.57 -24.99 3.70
N GLU A 246 13.88 -25.66 4.83
CA GLU A 246 14.83 -25.14 5.83
C GLU A 246 16.29 -25.20 5.39
N ASP A 247 16.64 -26.12 4.46
CA ASP A 247 18.01 -26.36 4.01
C ASP A 247 18.11 -26.80 2.54
N SER A 248 19.33 -26.86 2.04
CA SER A 248 19.65 -27.24 0.65
C SER A 248 19.31 -28.68 0.29
N THR A 249 19.05 -29.55 1.27
CA THR A 249 18.62 -30.95 1.01
C THR A 249 17.19 -31.02 0.51
N LYS A 250 16.42 -29.93 0.71
CA LYS A 250 15.00 -29.79 0.31
C LYS A 250 14.15 -30.96 0.80
N THR A 251 14.38 -31.35 2.08
CA THR A 251 13.67 -32.48 2.70
C THR A 251 12.65 -32.05 3.73
N LYS A 252 12.88 -30.96 4.45
CA LYS A 252 12.00 -30.47 5.50
C LYS A 252 11.52 -29.05 5.21
N PRO A 253 10.22 -28.76 5.45
CA PRO A 253 9.71 -27.41 5.36
C PRO A 253 10.35 -26.46 6.38
N ALA A 254 10.63 -25.24 5.94
CA ALA A 254 11.08 -24.15 6.79
C ALA A 254 9.96 -23.75 7.77
N LYS A 255 10.36 -23.34 8.98
CA LYS A 255 9.47 -22.79 10.00
C LYS A 255 9.70 -21.29 10.07
N ILE A 256 8.68 -20.53 9.73
CA ILE A 256 8.74 -19.08 9.64
C ILE A 256 7.95 -18.49 10.80
N GLU A 257 8.61 -17.67 11.59
CA GLU A 257 7.94 -16.86 12.62
C GLU A 257 7.36 -15.59 11.98
N TRP A 258 6.12 -15.28 12.33
CA TRP A 258 5.40 -14.10 11.87
C TRP A 258 4.42 -13.64 12.95
N TRP A 259 3.65 -12.56 12.75
CA TRP A 259 2.78 -11.98 13.81
C TRP A 259 1.71 -12.94 14.35
N ASN A 260 1.33 -14.00 13.63
CA ASN A 260 0.40 -15.04 14.10
C ASN A 260 1.09 -16.37 14.46
N GLY A 261 2.34 -16.31 14.94
CA GLY A 261 3.10 -17.46 15.45
C GLY A 261 4.02 -18.09 14.41
N VAL A 262 4.08 -19.43 14.36
CA VAL A 262 4.99 -20.17 13.47
C VAL A 262 4.21 -20.95 12.43
N SER A 263 4.54 -20.73 11.16
CA SER A 263 3.91 -21.37 10.01
C SER A 263 4.96 -21.81 8.98
N ALA A 264 4.55 -22.55 7.94
CA ALA A 264 5.32 -22.73 6.73
C ALA A 264 4.84 -21.75 5.65
N LEU A 265 5.63 -21.59 4.60
CA LEU A 265 5.26 -20.81 3.41
C LEU A 265 5.05 -21.72 2.21
N VAL A 266 4.05 -21.42 1.39
CA VAL A 266 3.90 -22.07 0.08
C VAL A 266 5.07 -21.68 -0.81
N ASP A 267 5.66 -22.66 -1.47
CA ASP A 267 6.73 -22.42 -2.45
C ASP A 267 6.15 -22.01 -3.80
N LEU A 268 6.06 -20.71 -4.04
CA LEU A 268 5.55 -20.15 -5.30
C LEU A 268 6.56 -20.22 -6.45
N SER A 269 7.81 -20.60 -6.17
CA SER A 269 8.78 -20.94 -7.22
C SER A 269 8.46 -22.28 -7.88
N ASN A 270 7.74 -23.16 -7.15
CA ASN A 270 7.25 -24.43 -7.67
C ASN A 270 5.93 -24.19 -8.41
N PRO A 271 5.84 -24.51 -9.73
CA PRO A 271 4.61 -24.35 -10.51
C PRO A 271 3.39 -25.05 -9.90
N GLU A 272 3.58 -26.23 -9.28
CA GLU A 272 2.49 -26.95 -8.61
C GLU A 272 2.09 -26.28 -7.30
N GLY A 273 3.01 -25.62 -6.56
CA GLY A 273 2.70 -24.82 -5.38
C GLY A 273 1.89 -23.59 -5.74
N SER A 274 2.31 -22.85 -6.76
CA SER A 274 1.58 -21.70 -7.31
C SER A 274 0.18 -22.10 -7.81
N LYS A 275 0.08 -23.20 -8.56
CA LYS A 275 -1.20 -23.74 -9.05
C LYS A 275 -2.12 -24.18 -7.92
N TRP A 276 -1.57 -24.82 -6.88
CA TRP A 276 -2.35 -25.21 -5.71
C TRP A 276 -2.95 -23.98 -5.01
N PHE A 277 -2.12 -22.98 -4.68
CA PHE A 277 -2.57 -21.78 -3.99
C PHE A 277 -3.66 -21.06 -4.79
N LYS A 278 -3.42 -20.82 -6.08
CA LYS A 278 -4.41 -20.23 -6.99
C LYS A 278 -5.70 -21.06 -7.04
N GLY A 279 -5.60 -22.39 -7.06
CA GLY A 279 -6.75 -23.29 -7.05
C GLY A 279 -7.59 -23.17 -5.79
N GLU A 280 -6.97 -22.99 -4.62
CA GLU A 280 -7.68 -22.75 -3.36
C GLU A 280 -8.44 -21.41 -3.40
N LEU A 281 -7.82 -20.34 -3.89
CA LEU A 281 -8.51 -19.06 -4.05
C LEU A 281 -9.68 -19.16 -5.04
N GLN A 282 -9.50 -19.87 -6.16
CA GLN A 282 -10.56 -20.07 -7.14
C GLN A 282 -11.75 -20.86 -6.59
N LYS A 283 -11.53 -21.80 -5.66
CA LYS A 283 -12.62 -22.49 -4.95
C LYS A 283 -13.47 -21.52 -4.14
N LEU A 284 -12.86 -20.55 -3.46
CA LEU A 284 -13.62 -19.53 -2.71
C LEU A 284 -14.53 -18.71 -3.63
N VAL A 285 -14.07 -18.39 -4.83
CA VAL A 285 -14.89 -17.73 -5.85
C VAL A 285 -16.05 -18.61 -6.29
N THR A 286 -15.78 -19.89 -6.62
CA THR A 286 -16.80 -20.79 -7.18
C THR A 286 -17.80 -21.31 -6.16
N ASP A 287 -17.35 -21.62 -4.95
CA ASP A 287 -18.17 -22.28 -3.94
C ASP A 287 -19.01 -21.29 -3.12
N TYR A 288 -18.45 -20.09 -2.85
CA TYR A 288 -19.09 -19.09 -1.99
C TYR A 288 -19.50 -17.81 -2.73
N GLY A 289 -18.97 -17.54 -3.92
CA GLY A 289 -19.24 -16.30 -4.64
C GLY A 289 -18.39 -15.11 -4.19
N VAL A 290 -17.19 -15.36 -3.62
CA VAL A 290 -16.22 -14.32 -3.28
C VAL A 290 -15.76 -13.59 -4.55
N ASP A 291 -15.66 -12.26 -4.50
CA ASP A 291 -15.33 -11.45 -5.68
C ASP A 291 -13.82 -11.21 -5.84
N GLY A 292 -13.04 -11.31 -4.74
CA GLY A 292 -11.60 -11.09 -4.81
C GLY A 292 -10.88 -11.22 -3.47
N PHE A 293 -9.63 -10.74 -3.44
CA PHE A 293 -8.74 -11.02 -2.31
C PHE A 293 -7.86 -9.83 -1.93
N LYS A 294 -7.71 -9.64 -0.60
CA LYS A 294 -6.63 -8.85 0.00
C LYS A 294 -5.47 -9.80 0.29
N LEU A 295 -4.39 -9.69 -0.49
CA LEU A 295 -3.18 -10.48 -0.30
C LEU A 295 -2.23 -9.75 0.66
N ASP A 296 -2.16 -10.25 1.87
CA ASP A 296 -1.30 -9.69 2.92
C ASP A 296 -0.06 -10.54 3.15
N ALA A 297 0.90 -10.05 3.92
CA ALA A 297 2.22 -10.68 4.06
C ALA A 297 2.93 -10.89 2.70
N GLY A 298 3.71 -11.96 2.57
CA GLY A 298 4.49 -12.21 1.35
C GLY A 298 5.72 -11.32 1.24
N ASP A 299 6.10 -10.68 2.32
CA ASP A 299 7.29 -9.83 2.44
C ASP A 299 8.57 -10.64 2.17
N PRO A 300 9.55 -10.07 1.47
CA PRO A 300 10.79 -10.78 1.10
C PRO A 300 11.56 -11.33 2.31
N GLU A 301 11.56 -10.63 3.44
CA GLU A 301 12.28 -11.03 4.65
C GLU A 301 11.85 -12.42 5.17
N SER A 302 10.62 -12.84 4.91
CA SER A 302 10.10 -14.15 5.32
C SER A 302 10.78 -15.33 4.59
N TYR A 303 11.51 -15.06 3.51
CA TYR A 303 12.16 -16.07 2.68
C TYR A 303 13.67 -16.14 2.89
N VAL A 304 14.25 -15.27 3.73
CA VAL A 304 15.70 -15.21 3.98
C VAL A 304 16.20 -16.49 4.65
N GLY A 305 17.33 -17.02 4.14
CA GLY A 305 17.97 -18.21 4.71
C GLY A 305 17.28 -19.53 4.39
N ASN A 306 16.22 -19.51 3.59
CA ASN A 306 15.46 -20.68 3.21
C ASN A 306 15.69 -21.07 1.74
N TYR A 307 15.25 -22.26 1.36
CA TYR A 307 15.44 -22.82 0.03
C TYR A 307 14.10 -23.11 -0.62
N SER A 308 14.04 -22.96 -1.93
CA SER A 308 12.84 -23.19 -2.73
C SER A 308 13.10 -24.21 -3.85
N PHE A 309 12.05 -24.67 -4.50
CA PHE A 309 12.12 -25.64 -5.59
C PHE A 309 13.00 -25.09 -6.73
N ASN A 310 12.66 -23.91 -7.26
CA ASN A 310 13.53 -23.14 -8.13
C ASN A 310 14.37 -22.17 -7.29
N ASP A 311 15.46 -21.68 -7.83
CA ASP A 311 16.42 -20.81 -7.13
C ASP A 311 15.92 -19.35 -7.15
N PHE A 312 14.80 -19.09 -6.44
CA PHE A 312 14.25 -17.75 -6.26
C PHE A 312 14.96 -17.02 -5.13
N SER A 313 15.28 -15.76 -5.35
CA SER A 313 15.65 -14.85 -4.26
C SER A 313 14.42 -14.53 -3.40
N PRO A 314 14.60 -14.01 -2.18
CA PRO A 314 13.49 -13.50 -1.36
C PRO A 314 12.58 -12.51 -2.10
N ASN A 315 13.16 -11.60 -2.88
CA ASN A 315 12.42 -10.63 -3.68
C ASN A 315 11.62 -11.30 -4.82
N ASP A 316 12.16 -12.34 -5.46
CA ASP A 316 11.44 -13.09 -6.51
C ASP A 316 10.20 -13.80 -5.94
N HIS A 317 10.23 -14.26 -4.68
CA HIS A 317 9.05 -14.82 -4.00
C HIS A 317 7.96 -13.77 -3.75
N CYS A 318 8.32 -12.58 -3.30
CA CYS A 318 7.38 -11.47 -3.15
C CYS A 318 6.73 -11.10 -4.48
N GLU A 319 7.53 -11.02 -5.56
CA GLU A 319 7.02 -10.77 -6.91
C GLU A 319 6.07 -11.89 -7.37
N ALA A 320 6.42 -13.16 -7.12
CA ALA A 320 5.59 -14.31 -7.49
C ALA A 320 4.24 -14.30 -6.74
N TYR A 321 4.23 -13.90 -5.47
CA TYR A 321 3.00 -13.76 -4.69
C TYR A 321 2.11 -12.65 -5.28
N ALA A 322 2.68 -11.51 -5.59
CA ALA A 322 1.94 -10.41 -6.22
C ALA A 322 1.36 -10.80 -7.60
N LYS A 323 2.08 -11.61 -8.37
CA LYS A 323 1.61 -12.11 -9.68
C LYS A 323 0.32 -12.94 -9.59
N LEU A 324 0.07 -13.64 -8.49
CA LEU A 324 -1.16 -14.40 -8.30
C LEU A 324 -2.41 -13.51 -8.31
N ALA A 325 -2.28 -12.27 -7.82
CA ALA A 325 -3.37 -11.32 -7.77
C ALA A 325 -3.87 -10.86 -9.15
N LEU A 326 -3.05 -11.02 -10.21
CA LEU A 326 -3.45 -10.67 -11.59
C LEU A 326 -4.62 -11.51 -12.12
N ASP A 327 -4.87 -12.68 -11.53
CA ASP A 327 -5.98 -13.55 -11.90
C ASP A 327 -7.32 -13.10 -11.27
N PHE A 328 -7.28 -12.14 -10.35
CA PHE A 328 -8.43 -11.65 -9.59
C PHE A 328 -8.52 -10.12 -9.74
N PRO A 329 -9.42 -9.60 -10.60
CA PRO A 329 -9.53 -8.15 -10.82
C PRO A 329 -9.83 -7.34 -9.55
N LEU A 330 -10.59 -7.91 -8.61
CA LEU A 330 -10.80 -7.33 -7.29
C LEU A 330 -9.67 -7.81 -6.36
N ASN A 331 -8.60 -7.02 -6.28
CA ASN A 331 -7.38 -7.38 -5.53
C ASN A 331 -6.85 -6.21 -4.72
N GLU A 332 -6.12 -6.50 -3.66
CA GLU A 332 -5.33 -5.54 -2.88
C GLU A 332 -4.08 -6.24 -2.33
N LEU A 333 -2.93 -5.57 -2.39
CA LEU A 333 -1.67 -6.05 -1.83
C LEU A 333 -1.09 -5.03 -0.84
N ARG A 334 -0.49 -5.53 0.25
CA ARG A 334 0.29 -4.70 1.17
C ARG A 334 1.77 -4.71 0.79
N ALA A 335 2.37 -5.87 0.60
CA ALA A 335 3.77 -6.00 0.18
C ALA A 335 3.87 -6.32 -1.31
N CYS A 336 4.80 -5.65 -2.00
CA CYS A 336 5.04 -5.91 -3.42
C CYS A 336 6.47 -5.53 -3.81
N TRP A 337 7.11 -6.44 -4.51
CA TRP A 337 8.39 -6.18 -5.15
C TRP A 337 8.20 -6.05 -6.65
N LYS A 338 8.64 -4.93 -7.24
CA LYS A 338 8.43 -4.60 -8.66
C LYS A 338 6.93 -4.57 -9.04
N MET A 339 6.52 -5.21 -10.11
CA MET A 339 5.12 -5.30 -10.61
C MET A 339 4.48 -3.96 -10.98
N ALA A 340 5.29 -2.93 -11.20
CA ALA A 340 4.82 -1.64 -11.73
C ALA A 340 4.09 -1.80 -13.07
N GLY A 341 3.14 -0.93 -13.38
CA GLY A 341 2.36 -0.96 -14.63
C GLY A 341 1.28 -2.03 -14.71
N GLN A 342 1.10 -2.87 -13.68
CA GLN A 342 0.09 -3.93 -13.65
C GLN A 342 -1.20 -3.46 -12.97
N PRO A 343 -2.37 -4.11 -13.25
CA PRO A 343 -3.67 -3.78 -12.64
C PRO A 343 -3.77 -4.32 -11.21
N LEU A 344 -2.81 -3.95 -10.37
CA LEU A 344 -2.71 -4.36 -8.97
C LEU A 344 -2.94 -3.17 -8.06
N VAL A 345 -3.83 -3.35 -7.08
CA VAL A 345 -4.07 -2.35 -6.06
C VAL A 345 -3.01 -2.47 -4.96
N GLN A 346 -2.32 -1.38 -4.70
CA GLN A 346 -1.29 -1.30 -3.69
C GLN A 346 -1.79 -0.46 -2.51
N ARG A 347 -1.98 -1.07 -1.36
CA ARG A 347 -2.33 -0.36 -0.13
C ARG A 347 -1.07 -0.03 0.66
N LEU A 348 -0.98 1.20 1.17
CA LEU A 348 0.05 1.53 2.14
C LEU A 348 -0.08 0.64 3.39
N ARG A 349 1.03 0.32 4.06
CA ARG A 349 1.02 -0.47 5.30
C ARG A 349 0.19 0.23 6.38
N ASP A 350 -0.27 -0.56 7.34
CA ASP A 350 -1.05 -0.07 8.47
C ASP A 350 -0.37 1.11 9.17
N LYS A 351 -1.11 2.18 9.31
CA LYS A 351 -0.71 3.40 9.99
C LYS A 351 -1.28 3.40 11.42
N SER A 352 -0.54 3.97 12.35
CA SER A 352 -1.06 4.24 13.69
C SER A 352 -2.05 5.41 13.66
N HIS A 353 -2.90 5.50 14.69
CA HIS A 353 -3.82 6.63 14.85
C HIS A 353 -3.07 7.87 15.38
N THR A 354 -2.15 8.40 14.57
CA THR A 354 -1.28 9.54 14.92
C THR A 354 -1.21 10.59 13.80
N TRP A 355 -0.96 11.84 14.17
CA TRP A 355 -0.76 12.91 13.20
C TRP A 355 0.55 12.76 12.41
N ASP A 356 1.54 12.06 12.96
CA ASP A 356 2.76 11.73 12.24
C ASP A 356 2.44 10.80 11.06
N ASP A 357 1.61 9.79 11.28
CA ASP A 357 1.17 8.88 10.24
C ASP A 357 0.22 9.54 9.22
N VAL A 358 -0.59 10.51 9.63
CA VAL A 358 -1.39 11.32 8.68
C VAL A 358 -0.49 12.14 7.76
N ARG A 359 0.62 12.70 8.27
CA ARG A 359 1.55 13.52 7.46
C ARG A 359 2.27 12.74 6.38
N VAL A 360 2.49 11.44 6.57
CA VAL A 360 3.21 10.62 5.59
C VAL A 360 2.32 10.05 4.48
N LEU A 361 0.99 10.11 4.60
CA LEU A 361 0.08 9.55 3.60
C LEU A 361 0.31 10.12 2.18
N ILE A 362 0.43 11.43 2.06
CA ILE A 362 0.62 12.08 0.76
C ILE A 362 1.99 11.75 0.15
N PRO A 363 3.12 11.95 0.84
CA PRO A 363 4.43 11.62 0.27
C PRO A 363 4.61 10.13 0.00
N ASP A 364 4.03 9.21 0.79
CA ASP A 364 4.03 7.77 0.51
C ASP A 364 3.24 7.47 -0.78
N MET A 365 2.07 8.08 -0.99
CA MET A 365 1.27 7.90 -2.22
C MET A 365 1.96 8.48 -3.47
N ILE A 366 2.68 9.58 -3.32
CA ILE A 366 3.54 10.13 -4.38
C ILE A 366 4.68 9.15 -4.68
N GLY A 367 5.36 8.64 -3.65
CA GLY A 367 6.41 7.63 -3.77
C GLY A 367 5.92 6.37 -4.49
N LEU A 368 4.71 5.90 -4.15
CA LEU A 368 4.06 4.77 -4.80
C LEU A 368 3.90 5.00 -6.31
N GLY A 369 3.44 6.18 -6.69
CA GLY A 369 3.31 6.57 -8.09
C GLY A 369 4.65 6.61 -8.81
N LEU A 370 5.69 7.18 -8.18
CA LEU A 370 7.03 7.36 -8.77
C LEU A 370 7.83 6.05 -8.91
N ILE A 371 7.44 4.97 -8.23
CA ILE A 371 7.97 3.62 -8.50
C ILE A 371 7.09 2.81 -9.45
N GLY A 372 6.08 3.45 -10.08
CA GLY A 372 5.29 2.92 -11.19
C GLY A 372 3.99 2.20 -10.82
N HIS A 373 3.48 2.36 -9.60
CA HIS A 373 2.17 1.84 -9.22
C HIS A 373 1.09 2.92 -9.34
N GLN A 374 0.16 2.75 -10.28
CA GLN A 374 -0.91 3.71 -10.54
C GLN A 374 -2.05 3.61 -9.52
N PHE A 375 -2.39 2.37 -9.10
CA PHE A 375 -3.61 2.08 -8.34
C PHE A 375 -3.29 1.93 -6.85
N GLY A 376 -3.33 3.03 -6.13
CA GLY A 376 -2.96 3.10 -4.72
C GLY A 376 -4.12 3.39 -3.78
N CYS A 377 -4.05 2.80 -2.58
CA CYS A 377 -4.91 3.09 -1.44
C CYS A 377 -4.06 3.63 -0.28
N PRO A 378 -4.39 4.81 0.29
CA PRO A 378 -3.56 5.45 1.33
C PRO A 378 -3.72 4.83 2.73
N ASP A 379 -4.06 3.56 2.85
CA ASP A 379 -4.44 2.85 4.06
C ASP A 379 -5.88 3.13 4.52
N MET A 380 -6.28 2.51 5.62
CA MET A 380 -7.57 2.66 6.27
C MET A 380 -7.67 4.04 6.94
N ILE A 381 -8.81 4.71 6.78
CA ILE A 381 -9.05 6.04 7.35
C ILE A 381 -8.94 5.99 8.86
N GLY A 382 -8.06 6.82 9.41
CA GLY A 382 -7.75 6.87 10.82
C GLY A 382 -6.63 5.92 11.25
N GLY A 383 -6.16 5.04 10.35
CA GLY A 383 -5.09 4.06 10.55
C GLY A 383 -5.59 2.62 10.59
N GLY A 384 -4.70 1.68 10.29
CA GLY A 384 -4.93 0.22 10.28
C GLY A 384 -4.34 -0.51 11.49
N GLU A 385 -3.46 0.15 12.26
CA GLU A 385 -2.86 -0.45 13.46
C GLU A 385 -3.90 -0.57 14.58
N TRP A 386 -4.44 -1.78 14.75
CA TRP A 386 -5.59 -2.06 15.64
C TRP A 386 -5.35 -1.72 17.12
N THR A 387 -4.10 -1.76 17.59
CA THR A 387 -3.77 -1.41 18.97
C THR A 387 -4.08 0.04 19.28
N SER A 388 -4.06 0.92 18.29
CA SER A 388 -4.46 2.31 18.39
C SER A 388 -5.96 2.52 18.70
N PHE A 389 -6.80 1.50 18.49
CA PHE A 389 -8.26 1.58 18.61
C PHE A 389 -8.84 0.81 19.80
N GLN A 390 -7.98 0.27 20.67
CA GLN A 390 -8.41 -0.46 21.88
C GLN A 390 -9.05 0.43 22.93
N ASP A 391 -8.59 1.67 23.06
CA ASP A 391 -9.12 2.65 24.00
C ASP A 391 -9.83 3.78 23.27
N SER A 392 -11.17 3.76 23.27
CA SER A 392 -11.97 4.78 22.62
C SER A 392 -11.84 6.18 23.25
N SER A 393 -11.30 6.29 24.46
CA SER A 393 -11.11 7.58 25.15
C SER A 393 -9.96 8.41 24.55
N VAL A 394 -9.08 7.78 23.79
CA VAL A 394 -7.94 8.45 23.11
C VAL A 394 -8.17 8.70 21.62
N MET A 395 -9.39 8.43 21.13
CA MET A 395 -9.74 8.64 19.73
C MET A 395 -9.75 10.12 19.36
N ASP A 396 -8.99 10.47 18.33
CA ASP A 396 -8.93 11.82 17.78
C ASP A 396 -9.89 11.96 16.60
N GLU A 397 -11.09 12.49 16.85
CA GLU A 397 -12.10 12.66 15.80
C GLU A 397 -11.61 13.57 14.67
N GLU A 398 -10.82 14.62 14.98
CA GLU A 398 -10.26 15.50 13.94
C GLU A 398 -9.31 14.74 13.03
N LEU A 399 -8.50 13.83 13.58
CA LEU A 399 -7.61 12.99 12.79
C LEU A 399 -8.39 12.12 11.80
N ILE A 400 -9.47 11.45 12.24
CA ILE A 400 -10.32 10.62 11.36
C ILE A 400 -10.93 11.47 10.24
N VAL A 401 -11.45 12.65 10.57
CA VAL A 401 -12.02 13.57 9.58
C VAL A 401 -10.97 14.01 8.56
N ARG A 402 -9.76 14.40 9.02
CA ARG A 402 -8.69 14.84 8.11
C ARG A 402 -8.13 13.69 7.27
N ALA A 403 -8.01 12.50 7.82
CA ALA A 403 -7.67 11.29 7.06
C ALA A 403 -8.72 10.99 5.97
N ALA A 404 -10.01 11.12 6.28
CA ALA A 404 -11.08 10.99 5.29
C ALA A 404 -10.98 12.06 4.19
N GLN A 405 -10.61 13.30 4.53
CA GLN A 405 -10.39 14.37 3.56
C GLN A 405 -9.20 14.08 2.64
N ILE A 406 -8.09 13.56 3.18
CA ILE A 406 -6.92 13.15 2.36
C ILE A 406 -7.34 12.07 1.36
N SER A 407 -8.08 11.06 1.81
CA SER A 407 -8.47 9.91 1.00
C SER A 407 -9.56 10.21 -0.01
N ALA A 408 -10.36 11.26 0.17
CA ALA A 408 -11.54 11.55 -0.67
C ALA A 408 -11.21 11.75 -2.16
N LEU A 409 -10.03 12.30 -2.48
CA LEU A 409 -9.55 12.52 -3.85
C LEU A 409 -8.25 11.76 -4.13
N MET A 410 -8.04 10.63 -3.44
CA MET A 410 -7.06 9.61 -3.80
C MET A 410 -7.67 8.59 -4.78
N PRO A 411 -6.87 7.76 -5.46
CA PRO A 411 -7.39 6.74 -6.36
C PRO A 411 -8.40 5.79 -5.69
N MET A 412 -8.22 5.53 -4.39
CA MET A 412 -9.10 4.68 -3.58
C MET A 412 -9.29 5.28 -2.19
N MET A 413 -10.41 4.91 -1.54
CA MET A 413 -10.78 5.35 -0.21
C MET A 413 -11.23 4.14 0.60
N GLN A 414 -10.59 3.86 1.74
CA GLN A 414 -10.88 2.69 2.56
C GLN A 414 -11.16 3.06 4.02
N PHE A 415 -12.31 2.61 4.54
CA PHE A 415 -12.65 2.66 5.96
C PHE A 415 -12.35 1.31 6.62
N SER A 416 -12.02 1.31 7.91
CA SER A 416 -12.05 0.13 8.76
C SER A 416 -12.71 0.45 10.09
N VAL A 417 -12.21 1.43 10.87
CA VAL A 417 -12.96 1.96 12.00
C VAL A 417 -14.30 2.51 11.51
N ALA A 418 -15.39 2.09 12.14
CA ALA A 418 -16.72 2.53 11.79
C ALA A 418 -16.96 3.99 12.21
N PRO A 419 -17.07 4.96 11.28
CA PRO A 419 -17.22 6.36 11.63
C PRO A 419 -18.40 6.64 12.57
N TRP A 420 -19.52 5.93 12.37
CA TRP A 420 -20.72 6.05 13.21
C TRP A 420 -20.55 5.53 14.64
N ARG A 421 -19.49 4.78 14.95
CA ARG A 421 -19.16 4.32 16.31
C ARG A 421 -18.29 5.30 17.07
N VAL A 422 -17.38 5.99 16.38
CA VAL A 422 -16.30 6.76 17.01
C VAL A 422 -16.46 8.27 16.86
N LEU A 423 -17.30 8.76 15.94
CA LEU A 423 -17.46 10.17 15.67
C LEU A 423 -18.76 10.73 16.28
N GLY A 424 -18.70 11.94 16.82
CA GLY A 424 -19.86 12.75 17.13
C GLY A 424 -20.63 13.12 15.85
N LYS A 425 -21.90 13.53 16.00
CA LYS A 425 -22.82 13.76 14.86
C LYS A 425 -22.26 14.70 13.79
N GLU A 426 -21.61 15.80 14.20
CA GLU A 426 -21.06 16.81 13.27
C GLU A 426 -19.91 16.21 12.44
N ASN A 427 -18.96 15.55 13.09
CA ASN A 427 -17.81 14.92 12.44
C ASN A 427 -18.21 13.73 11.56
N LEU A 428 -19.24 12.97 11.96
CA LEU A 428 -19.82 11.90 11.14
C LEU A 428 -20.38 12.45 9.81
N VAL A 429 -21.10 13.58 9.85
CA VAL A 429 -21.62 14.24 8.64
C VAL A 429 -20.48 14.67 7.71
N ILE A 430 -19.37 15.19 8.27
CA ILE A 430 -18.21 15.60 7.46
C ILE A 430 -17.55 14.36 6.83
N CYS A 431 -17.34 13.30 7.60
CA CYS A 431 -16.75 12.06 7.13
C CYS A 431 -17.59 11.44 6.02
N LYS A 432 -18.92 11.40 6.18
CA LYS A 432 -19.85 10.96 5.12
C LYS A 432 -19.75 11.82 3.87
N LYS A 433 -19.67 13.15 4.01
CA LYS A 433 -19.49 14.07 2.88
C LYS A 433 -18.22 13.73 2.07
N MET A 434 -17.15 13.28 2.73
CA MET A 434 -15.93 12.85 2.04
C MET A 434 -16.12 11.54 1.28
N ALA A 435 -16.86 10.59 1.84
CA ALA A 435 -17.26 9.36 1.13
C ALA A 435 -18.15 9.67 -0.08
N ASP A 436 -19.12 10.59 0.07
CA ASP A 436 -19.96 11.07 -1.03
C ASP A 436 -19.16 11.81 -2.10
N LEU A 437 -18.14 12.59 -1.72
CA LEU A 437 -17.24 13.26 -2.66
C LEU A 437 -16.48 12.23 -3.49
N HIS A 438 -15.85 11.23 -2.85
CA HIS A 438 -15.15 10.16 -3.54
C HIS A 438 -16.07 9.45 -4.54
N TYR A 439 -17.27 9.05 -4.08
CA TYR A 439 -18.26 8.38 -4.92
C TYR A 439 -18.72 9.25 -6.11
N SER A 440 -18.97 10.54 -5.89
CA SER A 440 -19.38 11.46 -6.95
C SER A 440 -18.28 11.73 -7.97
N MET A 441 -17.02 11.72 -7.54
CA MET A 441 -15.83 11.84 -8.39
C MET A 441 -15.41 10.52 -9.02
N GLY A 442 -16.04 9.42 -8.64
CA GLY A 442 -15.64 8.06 -9.03
C GLY A 442 -15.48 7.87 -10.54
N LYS A 443 -16.40 8.47 -11.35
CA LYS A 443 -16.24 8.40 -12.81
C LYS A 443 -14.98 9.13 -13.31
N GLU A 444 -14.67 10.30 -12.78
CA GLU A 444 -13.50 11.09 -13.20
C GLU A 444 -12.21 10.40 -12.75
N ILE A 445 -12.19 9.83 -11.54
CA ILE A 445 -11.06 9.04 -11.03
C ILE A 445 -10.87 7.79 -11.89
N LEU A 446 -11.94 7.12 -12.31
CA LEU A 446 -11.91 5.96 -13.19
C LEU A 446 -11.40 6.31 -14.60
N ASP A 447 -11.84 7.43 -15.16
CA ASP A 447 -11.37 7.90 -16.46
C ASP A 447 -9.85 8.17 -16.41
N LEU A 448 -9.38 8.83 -15.33
CA LEU A 448 -7.94 9.02 -15.07
C LEU A 448 -7.20 7.69 -14.91
N ALA A 449 -7.78 6.71 -14.19
CA ALA A 449 -7.19 5.38 -14.04
C ALA A 449 -7.00 4.70 -15.39
N GLY A 450 -7.97 4.82 -16.29
CA GLY A 450 -7.87 4.33 -17.67
C GLY A 450 -6.77 5.02 -18.48
N GLU A 451 -6.65 6.35 -18.36
CA GLU A 451 -5.56 7.12 -18.99
C GLU A 451 -4.19 6.66 -18.46
N CYS A 452 -4.05 6.51 -17.14
CA CYS A 452 -2.81 6.09 -16.48
C CYS A 452 -2.46 4.62 -16.79
N ALA A 453 -3.44 3.73 -16.91
CA ALA A 453 -3.23 2.34 -17.30
C ALA A 453 -2.59 2.19 -18.68
N VAL A 454 -2.81 3.15 -19.58
CA VAL A 454 -2.25 3.17 -20.94
C VAL A 454 -0.94 3.96 -21.00
N SER A 455 -0.90 5.15 -20.38
CA SER A 455 0.28 6.02 -20.41
C SER A 455 1.40 5.57 -19.47
N GLY A 456 1.08 4.84 -18.42
CA GLY A 456 2.00 4.50 -17.34
C GLY A 456 2.17 5.61 -16.31
N GLU A 457 1.62 6.80 -16.52
CA GLU A 457 1.76 7.92 -15.58
C GLU A 457 1.12 7.62 -14.21
N PRO A 458 1.65 8.16 -13.10
CA PRO A 458 1.02 8.03 -11.79
C PRO A 458 -0.31 8.80 -11.72
N MET A 459 -1.27 8.28 -10.96
CA MET A 459 -2.53 9.00 -10.68
C MET A 459 -2.32 10.13 -9.67
N VAL A 460 -1.54 9.86 -8.61
CA VAL A 460 -1.15 10.85 -7.58
C VAL A 460 0.23 11.38 -7.92
N ARG A 461 0.35 12.71 -8.08
CA ARG A 461 1.58 13.34 -8.56
C ARG A 461 2.02 14.45 -7.61
N ASN A 462 3.33 14.59 -7.41
CA ASN A 462 3.86 15.82 -6.82
C ASN A 462 3.84 16.96 -7.86
N LEU A 463 3.99 18.20 -7.37
CA LEU A 463 3.97 19.36 -8.25
C LEU A 463 5.17 19.39 -9.19
N GLU A 464 6.34 18.91 -8.75
CA GLU A 464 7.57 18.86 -9.56
C GLU A 464 7.41 17.97 -10.79
N TYR A 465 6.65 16.87 -10.69
CA TYR A 465 6.37 15.99 -11.83
C TYR A 465 5.67 16.71 -13.00
N GLU A 466 4.70 17.59 -12.69
CA GLU A 466 3.91 18.29 -13.70
C GLU A 466 4.44 19.70 -14.04
N TYR A 467 5.20 20.33 -13.12
CA TYR A 467 5.66 21.72 -13.21
C TYR A 467 7.13 21.83 -12.85
N ALA A 468 7.95 21.06 -13.59
CA ALA A 468 9.37 20.89 -13.34
C ALA A 468 10.16 22.20 -13.23
N GLY A 469 11.13 22.24 -12.31
CA GLY A 469 12.08 23.33 -12.15
C GLY A 469 11.48 24.64 -11.62
N LYS A 470 10.40 24.55 -10.85
CA LYS A 470 9.74 25.70 -10.23
C LYS A 470 9.95 25.81 -8.72
N GLY A 471 10.78 24.96 -8.14
CA GLY A 471 11.04 24.92 -6.71
C GLY A 471 9.96 24.17 -5.92
N TYR A 472 9.37 23.14 -6.52
CA TYR A 472 8.29 22.36 -5.93
C TYR A 472 8.74 21.01 -5.37
N GLU A 473 10.03 20.74 -5.35
CA GLU A 473 10.65 19.45 -5.02
C GLU A 473 10.36 19.00 -3.58
N GLU A 474 10.20 19.98 -2.66
CA GLU A 474 9.98 19.73 -1.23
C GLU A 474 8.52 19.76 -0.77
N ILE A 475 7.57 19.94 -1.69
CA ILE A 475 6.15 20.04 -1.34
C ILE A 475 5.58 18.65 -1.10
N LYS A 476 5.17 18.36 0.16
CA LYS A 476 4.74 17.03 0.64
C LYS A 476 3.32 17.01 1.23
N ASP A 477 2.65 18.16 1.34
CA ASP A 477 1.36 18.31 2.01
C ASP A 477 0.21 18.69 1.07
N GLN A 478 0.47 18.69 -0.23
CA GLN A 478 -0.49 18.81 -1.31
C GLN A 478 -0.07 17.97 -2.52
N PHE A 479 -1.02 17.61 -3.35
CA PHE A 479 -0.77 16.75 -4.50
C PHE A 479 -1.68 17.09 -5.68
N LEU A 480 -1.35 16.57 -6.84
CA LEU A 480 -2.20 16.58 -8.01
C LEU A 480 -2.81 15.19 -8.21
N LEU A 481 -4.12 15.11 -8.44
CA LEU A 481 -4.77 13.95 -9.01
C LEU A 481 -4.82 14.13 -10.53
N GLY A 482 -4.00 13.32 -11.22
CA GLY A 482 -3.65 13.58 -12.64
C GLY A 482 -2.96 14.92 -12.79
N ASN A 483 -3.37 15.68 -13.82
CA ASN A 483 -2.86 17.03 -14.09
C ASN A 483 -3.95 18.12 -13.96
N LYS A 484 -5.14 17.75 -13.49
CA LYS A 484 -6.33 18.62 -13.49
C LYS A 484 -6.83 19.02 -12.10
N ILE A 485 -6.55 18.25 -11.06
CA ILE A 485 -7.09 18.50 -9.72
C ILE A 485 -5.94 18.69 -8.75
N LEU A 486 -5.85 19.85 -8.13
CA LEU A 486 -4.95 20.16 -7.02
C LEU A 486 -5.69 19.92 -5.70
N VAL A 487 -5.11 19.14 -4.81
CA VAL A 487 -5.68 18.79 -3.51
C VAL A 487 -4.74 19.23 -2.41
N ALA A 488 -5.25 20.03 -1.46
CA ALA A 488 -4.47 20.64 -0.39
C ALA A 488 -5.12 20.37 0.97
N PRO A 489 -5.08 19.12 1.49
CA PRO A 489 -5.69 18.77 2.76
C PRO A 489 -4.90 19.31 3.96
N VAL A 490 -5.52 19.30 5.14
CA VAL A 490 -4.85 19.61 6.41
C VAL A 490 -4.20 18.35 6.97
N VAL A 491 -2.91 18.44 7.30
CA VAL A 491 -2.11 17.36 7.89
C VAL A 491 -1.58 17.70 9.29
N VAL A 492 -2.02 18.82 9.87
CA VAL A 492 -1.60 19.30 11.20
C VAL A 492 -2.83 19.50 12.08
N LYS A 493 -2.80 18.92 13.29
CA LYS A 493 -3.88 19.04 14.27
C LYS A 493 -4.24 20.49 14.59
N GLY A 494 -5.53 20.80 14.62
CA GLY A 494 -6.05 22.11 14.99
C GLY A 494 -5.90 23.19 13.92
N GLN A 495 -5.25 22.91 12.80
CA GLN A 495 -5.06 23.88 11.73
C GLN A 495 -6.40 24.21 11.04
N ARG A 496 -6.67 25.49 10.84
CA ARG A 496 -7.91 26.00 10.19
C ARG A 496 -7.62 26.92 9.01
N SER A 497 -6.35 27.19 8.72
CA SER A 497 -5.88 27.83 7.49
C SER A 497 -4.54 27.24 7.12
N ARG A 498 -4.22 27.20 5.82
CA ARG A 498 -2.92 26.73 5.32
C ARG A 498 -2.48 27.54 4.10
N GLU A 499 -1.19 27.55 3.84
CA GLU A 499 -0.68 27.98 2.53
C GLU A 499 -0.95 26.90 1.49
N VAL A 500 -1.42 27.32 0.32
CA VAL A 500 -1.60 26.49 -0.88
C VAL A 500 -0.79 27.09 -2.01
N ILE A 501 0.04 26.27 -2.62
CA ILE A 501 0.85 26.64 -3.76
C ILE A 501 0.08 26.27 -5.03
N PHE A 502 -0.23 27.28 -5.84
CA PHE A 502 -0.91 27.14 -7.11
C PHE A 502 0.13 27.21 -8.23
N PRO A 503 0.37 26.13 -8.98
CA PRO A 503 1.20 26.17 -10.18
C PRO A 503 0.58 27.03 -11.30
N ASP A 504 1.35 27.22 -12.37
CA ASP A 504 0.88 27.93 -13.57
C ASP A 504 -0.48 27.40 -14.05
N GLY A 505 -1.43 28.31 -14.27
CA GLY A 505 -2.77 27.98 -14.74
C GLY A 505 -3.87 28.77 -14.03
N LYS A 506 -5.09 28.49 -14.43
CA LYS A 506 -6.30 29.04 -13.79
C LYS A 506 -7.00 27.91 -13.04
N TRP A 507 -7.26 28.14 -11.75
CA TRP A 507 -7.75 27.14 -10.82
C TRP A 507 -9.10 27.56 -10.21
N GLN A 508 -10.10 26.68 -10.29
CA GLN A 508 -11.40 26.88 -9.66
C GLN A 508 -11.48 26.04 -8.39
N GLY A 509 -11.69 26.69 -7.24
CA GLY A 509 -11.83 26.06 -5.93
C GLY A 509 -13.16 25.37 -5.71
N ASP A 510 -13.19 24.48 -4.71
CA ASP A 510 -14.38 23.82 -4.16
C ASP A 510 -15.46 24.82 -3.68
N ASP A 511 -15.06 26.03 -3.34
CA ASP A 511 -15.90 27.15 -2.91
C ASP A 511 -16.29 28.11 -4.04
N GLY A 512 -15.96 27.78 -5.29
CA GLY A 512 -16.21 28.62 -6.45
C GLY A 512 -15.19 29.75 -6.67
N SER A 513 -14.19 29.89 -5.80
CA SER A 513 -13.11 30.87 -5.96
C SER A 513 -12.28 30.59 -7.21
N ILE A 514 -11.70 31.62 -7.79
CA ILE A 514 -10.80 31.51 -8.94
C ILE A 514 -9.43 32.04 -8.54
N VAL A 515 -8.41 31.20 -8.74
CA VAL A 515 -7.01 31.56 -8.51
C VAL A 515 -6.24 31.46 -9.83
N ILE A 516 -5.41 32.45 -10.11
CA ILE A 516 -4.47 32.44 -11.23
C ILE A 516 -3.07 32.19 -10.65
N GLY A 517 -2.46 31.07 -11.04
CA GLY A 517 -1.09 30.74 -10.68
C GLY A 517 -0.08 31.30 -11.72
N PRO A 518 1.24 31.37 -11.36
CA PRO A 518 1.78 30.85 -10.10
C PRO A 518 1.44 31.78 -8.90
N ALA A 519 1.01 31.22 -7.80
CA ALA A 519 0.69 31.96 -6.58
C ALA A 519 0.81 31.07 -5.34
N THR A 520 1.12 31.68 -4.19
CA THR A 520 1.00 31.05 -2.87
C THR A 520 0.00 31.85 -2.07
N LEU A 521 -1.09 31.22 -1.65
CA LEU A 521 -2.17 31.90 -0.92
C LEU A 521 -2.48 31.17 0.38
N LYS A 522 -2.77 31.97 1.43
CA LYS A 522 -3.33 31.44 2.66
C LYS A 522 -4.83 31.20 2.48
N ILE A 523 -5.24 29.94 2.61
CA ILE A 523 -6.61 29.48 2.40
C ILE A 523 -7.21 29.04 3.74
N GLU A 524 -8.43 29.48 4.02
CA GLU A 524 -9.20 29.01 5.17
C GLU A 524 -9.72 27.60 4.93
N VAL A 525 -9.42 26.70 5.88
CA VAL A 525 -9.75 25.26 5.82
C VAL A 525 -10.38 24.81 7.16
N PRO A 526 -11.57 25.34 7.50
CA PRO A 526 -12.29 24.85 8.67
C PRO A 526 -12.47 23.33 8.57
N ILE A 527 -12.82 22.66 9.68
CA ILE A 527 -12.86 21.20 9.72
C ILE A 527 -13.79 20.57 8.66
N GLN A 528 -14.82 21.31 8.24
CA GLN A 528 -15.80 20.87 7.24
C GLN A 528 -15.28 20.91 5.81
N ARG A 529 -14.14 21.57 5.56
CA ARG A 529 -13.64 21.84 4.21
C ARG A 529 -12.39 21.03 3.91
N LEU A 530 -12.40 20.31 2.78
CA LEU A 530 -11.23 19.91 2.03
C LEU A 530 -11.00 20.97 0.94
N ALA A 531 -9.85 21.64 0.95
CA ALA A 531 -9.49 22.57 -0.12
C ALA A 531 -8.99 21.76 -1.33
N TRP A 532 -9.70 21.86 -2.44
CA TRP A 532 -9.27 21.30 -3.72
C TRP A 532 -9.68 22.22 -4.87
N TYR A 533 -8.95 22.14 -5.97
CA TYR A 533 -9.09 23.06 -7.08
C TYR A 533 -9.01 22.30 -8.40
N ARG A 534 -9.84 22.70 -9.34
CA ARG A 534 -9.85 22.18 -10.71
C ARG A 534 -9.17 23.15 -11.65
N LYS A 535 -8.25 22.64 -12.45
CA LYS A 535 -7.64 23.42 -13.54
C LYS A 535 -8.68 23.69 -14.62
N MET A 536 -8.80 24.95 -15.02
CA MET A 536 -9.78 25.43 -16.01
C MET A 536 -9.19 25.44 -17.43
#